data_3ebf420b675e54091aea338e07d3043a
#
_entry.id   3ebf420b675e54091aea338e07d3043a
#
_cell.length_a   1.000
_cell.length_b   1.000
_cell.length_c   1.000
_cell.angle_alpha   90.00
_cell.angle_beta   90.00
_cell.angle_gamma   90.00
#
_symmetry.space_group_name_H-M   'P 1'
#
loop_
_entity.id
_entity.type
_entity.pdbx_description
1 polymer ?
#
loop_
_entity_poly.entity_id
_entity_poly.type
_entity_poly.pdbx_seq_one_letter_code
_entity_poly.pdbx_strand_id
1 'polypeptide(L)'
;MLTGMVRVPLSPEQVKAGQRLGALMRTARAGRDPEMIARHAGISPETLRKIEVGRMPSPSFGTVIGLCNALGMPLQSAVDAWRGTDDQRMAI
;
A
#
# COMPACT_ATOMS: atom_id res chain seq x y z
N MET A 1 -8.33 -30.39 -11.66
CA MET A 1 -7.75 -30.31 -11.50
C MET A 1 -7.06 -29.39 -10.86
N LEU A 2 -6.56 -28.99 -10.73
CA LEU A 2 -5.74 -28.22 -10.27
C LEU A 2 -5.71 -26.88 -10.65
N THR A 3 -6.60 -26.43 -11.41
CA THR A 3 -6.58 -25.13 -11.95
C THR A 3 -6.66 -24.07 -10.93
N GLY A 4 -7.26 -24.30 -9.82
CA GLY A 4 -7.35 -23.31 -8.77
C GLY A 4 -6.02 -22.97 -8.17
N MET A 5 -4.99 -23.74 -8.50
CA MET A 5 -3.70 -23.51 -7.96
C MET A 5 -2.88 -22.54 -8.80
N VAL A 6 -3.34 -22.21 -9.97
CA VAL A 6 -2.60 -21.33 -10.84
C VAL A 6 -2.75 -19.90 -10.36
N ARG A 7 -1.61 -19.25 -10.11
CA ARG A 7 -1.61 -17.89 -9.65
C ARG A 7 -1.58 -16.94 -10.82
N VAL A 8 -2.47 -15.98 -10.82
CA VAL A 8 -2.49 -14.98 -11.89
C VAL A 8 -1.50 -13.88 -11.54
N PRO A 9 -0.53 -13.62 -12.42
CA PRO A 9 0.44 -12.56 -12.11
C PRO A 9 -0.23 -11.19 -12.10
N LEU A 10 0.33 -10.29 -11.32
CA LEU A 10 -0.14 -8.93 -11.29
C LEU A 10 0.14 -8.26 -12.64
N SER A 11 -0.79 -7.45 -13.08
CA SER A 11 -0.59 -6.68 -14.30
C SER A 11 0.39 -5.54 -14.04
N PRO A 12 1.00 -4.98 -15.11
CA PRO A 12 1.86 -3.81 -14.91
C PRO A 12 1.15 -2.66 -14.23
N GLU A 13 -0.14 -2.48 -14.50
CA GLU A 13 -0.90 -1.43 -13.84
C GLU A 13 -1.03 -1.67 -12.35
N GLN A 14 -1.21 -2.92 -11.95
CA GLN A 14 -1.31 -3.24 -10.54
C GLN A 14 0.03 -3.06 -9.84
N VAL A 15 1.12 -3.37 -10.52
CA VAL A 15 2.44 -3.14 -9.94
C VAL A 15 2.68 -1.65 -9.73
N LYS A 16 2.32 -0.83 -10.72
CA LYS A 16 2.47 0.61 -10.58
C LYS A 16 1.57 1.17 -9.49
N ALA A 17 0.35 0.64 -9.39
CA ALA A 17 -0.56 1.07 -8.32
C ALA A 17 0.04 0.77 -6.96
N GLY A 18 0.63 -0.41 -6.80
CA GLY A 18 1.28 -0.77 -5.54
C GLY A 18 2.46 0.12 -5.23
N GLN A 19 3.20 0.52 -6.25
CA GLN A 19 4.31 1.45 -6.04
C GLN A 19 3.82 2.81 -5.58
N ARG A 20 2.73 3.30 -6.15
CA ARG A 20 2.15 4.56 -5.70
C ARG A 20 1.65 4.47 -4.27
N LEU A 21 0.99 3.36 -3.95
CA LEU A 21 0.52 3.14 -2.59
C LEU A 21 1.67 3.10 -1.60
N GLY A 22 2.72 2.35 -1.94
CA GLY A 22 3.89 2.26 -1.08
C GLY A 22 4.57 3.60 -0.87
N ALA A 23 4.67 4.39 -1.93
CA ALA A 23 5.26 5.73 -1.83
C ALA A 23 4.42 6.63 -0.92
N LEU A 24 3.10 6.52 -1.01
CA LEU A 24 2.23 7.28 -0.12
C LEU A 24 2.46 6.89 1.34
N MET A 25 2.54 5.59 1.61
CA MET A 25 2.77 5.11 2.98
C MET A 25 4.10 5.60 3.51
N ARG A 26 5.14 5.55 2.69
CA ARG A 26 6.45 6.01 3.10
C ARG A 26 6.44 7.50 3.40
N THR A 27 5.82 8.29 2.55
CA THR A 27 5.72 9.72 2.75
C THR A 27 4.93 10.05 4.01
N ALA A 28 3.84 9.35 4.22
CA ALA A 28 3.00 9.59 5.41
C ALA A 28 3.73 9.21 6.69
N ARG A 29 4.56 8.17 6.63
CA ARG A 29 5.34 7.77 7.80
C ARG A 29 6.40 8.81 8.12
N ALA A 30 7.00 9.38 7.10
CA ALA A 30 8.03 10.39 7.24
C ALA A 30 9.16 9.87 8.13
N GLY A 31 9.52 10.59 9.19
CA GLY A 31 10.60 10.18 10.07
C GLY A 31 10.17 9.34 11.26
N ARG A 32 8.91 8.89 11.29
CA ARG A 32 8.46 8.11 12.42
C ARG A 32 9.04 6.70 12.36
N ASP A 33 9.17 6.10 13.53
CA ASP A 33 9.80 4.79 13.67
C ASP A 33 9.00 3.72 12.91
N PRO A 34 9.60 3.06 11.92
CA PRO A 34 8.88 2.03 11.17
C PRO A 34 8.39 0.88 12.05
N GLU A 35 9.14 0.52 13.08
CA GLU A 35 8.71 -0.57 13.95
C GLU A 35 7.44 -0.21 14.70
N MET A 36 7.34 1.03 15.13
CA MET A 36 6.15 1.47 15.84
C MET A 36 4.94 1.49 14.90
N ILE A 37 5.12 2.01 13.70
CA ILE A 37 4.03 2.05 12.72
C ILE A 37 3.58 0.63 12.36
N ALA A 38 4.53 -0.27 12.11
CA ALA A 38 4.20 -1.64 11.77
C ALA A 38 3.42 -2.31 12.90
N ARG A 39 3.85 -2.10 14.14
CA ARG A 39 3.17 -2.69 15.28
C ARG A 39 1.73 -2.20 15.38
N HIS A 40 1.52 -0.91 15.22
CA HIS A 40 0.16 -0.36 15.27
C HIS A 40 -0.69 -0.85 14.11
N ALA A 41 -0.06 -1.13 12.98
CA ALA A 41 -0.79 -1.62 11.82
C ALA A 41 -1.02 -3.13 11.87
N GLY A 42 -0.39 -3.82 12.81
CA GLY A 42 -0.56 -5.27 12.94
C GLY A 42 0.27 -6.07 11.95
N ILE A 43 1.37 -5.52 11.48
CA ILE A 43 2.25 -6.20 10.53
C ILE A 43 3.69 -6.14 11.03
N SER A 44 4.57 -6.93 10.42
CA SER A 44 5.98 -6.89 10.76
C SER A 44 6.65 -5.68 10.11
N PRO A 45 7.75 -5.20 10.68
CA PRO A 45 8.50 -4.11 10.04
C PRO A 45 9.00 -4.48 8.66
N GLU A 46 9.31 -5.75 8.43
CA GLU A 46 9.75 -6.19 7.12
C GLU A 46 8.62 -6.09 6.11
N THR A 47 7.41 -6.45 6.51
CA THR A 47 6.25 -6.31 5.64
C THR A 47 6.03 -4.84 5.28
N LEU A 48 6.13 -3.96 6.26
CA LEU A 48 5.99 -2.53 6.00
C LEU A 48 7.03 -2.07 4.98
N ARG A 49 8.28 -2.50 5.15
CA ARG A 49 9.33 -2.10 4.23
C ARG A 49 9.04 -2.58 2.81
N LYS A 50 8.57 -3.83 2.69
CA LYS A 50 8.25 -4.36 1.36
C LYS A 50 7.13 -3.57 0.69
N ILE A 51 6.16 -3.12 1.47
CA ILE A 51 5.08 -2.29 0.93
C ILE A 51 5.63 -0.95 0.47
N GLU A 52 6.46 -0.32 1.29
CA GLU A 52 6.97 1.02 0.99
C GLU A 52 7.87 1.05 -0.24
N VAL A 53 8.60 -0.03 -0.49
CA VAL A 53 9.47 -0.07 -1.66
C VAL A 53 8.81 -0.73 -2.87
N GLY A 54 7.54 -1.09 -2.76
CA GLY A 54 6.79 -1.65 -3.89
C GLY A 54 7.01 -3.12 -4.14
N ARG A 55 7.68 -3.83 -3.25
CA ARG A 55 7.91 -5.27 -3.43
C ARG A 55 6.71 -6.11 -3.05
N MET A 56 5.79 -5.53 -2.31
CA MET A 56 4.51 -6.16 -2.02
C MET A 56 3.44 -5.24 -2.56
N PRO A 57 3.17 -5.30 -3.87
CA PRO A 57 2.32 -4.28 -4.50
C PRO A 57 0.85 -4.37 -4.15
N SER A 58 0.39 -5.54 -3.71
CA SER A 58 -1.03 -5.70 -3.42
C SER A 58 -1.22 -6.22 -2.00
N PRO A 59 -0.98 -5.39 -0.98
CA PRO A 59 -1.23 -5.81 0.39
C PRO A 59 -2.72 -6.06 0.62
N SER A 60 -3.02 -6.85 1.63
CA SER A 60 -4.42 -7.14 1.93
C SER A 60 -5.14 -5.86 2.36
N PHE A 61 -6.45 -5.88 2.19
CA PHE A 61 -7.27 -4.73 2.58
C PHE A 61 -7.12 -4.44 4.07
N GLY A 62 -7.08 -5.49 4.90
CA GLY A 62 -6.89 -5.28 6.33
C GLY A 62 -5.57 -4.61 6.66
N THR A 63 -4.51 -4.98 5.94
CA THR A 63 -3.22 -4.35 6.12
C THR A 63 -3.28 -2.86 5.76
N VAL A 64 -3.96 -2.55 4.66
CA VAL A 64 -4.10 -1.14 4.23
C VAL A 64 -4.85 -0.34 5.28
N ILE A 65 -5.95 -0.89 5.80
CA ILE A 65 -6.71 -0.21 6.85
C ILE A 65 -5.84 0.00 8.09
N GLY A 66 -5.10 -1.02 8.49
CA GLY A 66 -4.22 -0.91 9.66
C GLY A 66 -3.17 0.16 9.47
N LEU A 67 -2.60 0.25 8.28
CA LEU A 67 -1.59 1.26 7.98
C LEU A 67 -2.20 2.66 7.99
N CYS A 68 -3.38 2.83 7.40
CA CYS A 68 -4.04 4.14 7.42
C CYS A 68 -4.31 4.59 8.84
N ASN A 69 -4.77 3.67 9.69
CA ASN A 69 -4.99 4.00 11.10
C ASN A 69 -3.70 4.37 11.80
N ALA A 70 -2.65 3.58 11.59
CA ALA A 70 -1.37 3.83 12.26
C ALA A 70 -0.76 5.15 11.82
N LEU A 71 -0.96 5.52 10.56
CA LEU A 71 -0.39 6.74 10.01
C LEU A 71 -1.29 7.97 10.20
N GLY A 72 -2.50 7.77 10.69
CA GLY A 72 -3.45 8.87 10.83
C GLY A 72 -3.94 9.41 9.50
N MET A 73 -4.06 8.54 8.53
CA MET A 73 -4.37 8.92 7.16
C MET A 73 -5.74 8.37 6.78
N PRO A 74 -6.57 9.13 6.07
CA PRO A 74 -7.87 8.60 5.63
C PRO A 74 -7.68 7.47 4.64
N LEU A 75 -8.55 6.48 4.70
CA LEU A 75 -8.50 5.37 3.76
C LEU A 75 -8.62 5.87 2.33
N GLN A 76 -9.36 6.93 2.11
CA GLN A 76 -9.53 7.49 0.77
C GLN A 76 -8.19 7.87 0.14
N SER A 77 -7.23 8.32 0.95
CA SER A 77 -5.90 8.64 0.42
C SER A 77 -5.25 7.41 -0.21
N ALA A 78 -5.39 6.25 0.43
CA ALA A 78 -4.84 5.02 -0.10
C ALA A 78 -5.57 4.61 -1.38
N VAL A 79 -6.88 4.78 -1.42
CA VAL A 79 -7.66 4.49 -2.61
C VAL A 79 -7.21 5.38 -3.77
N ASP A 80 -7.05 6.66 -3.52
CA ASP A 80 -6.62 7.61 -4.54
C ASP A 80 -5.23 7.28 -5.07
N ALA A 81 -4.31 6.92 -4.18
CA ALA A 81 -2.96 6.56 -4.60
C ALA A 81 -2.98 5.31 -5.47
N TRP A 82 -3.76 4.32 -5.06
CA TRP A 82 -3.87 3.09 -5.83
C TRP A 82 -4.41 3.37 -7.22
N ARG A 83 -5.42 4.23 -7.31
CA ARG A 83 -6.04 4.53 -8.58
C ARG A 83 -5.26 5.55 -9.41
N GLY A 84 -4.35 6.28 -8.80
CA GLY A 84 -3.64 7.35 -9.51
C GLY A 84 -4.54 8.51 -9.84
N THR A 85 -5.55 8.78 -9.02
CA THR A 85 -6.54 9.79 -9.36
C THR A 85 -6.09 11.21 -9.07
N ASP A 86 -4.97 11.38 -8.39
CA ASP A 86 -4.47 12.73 -8.14
C ASP A 86 -4.25 13.50 -9.42
N ASP A 87 -3.66 12.83 -10.42
CA ASP A 87 -3.44 13.47 -11.70
C ASP A 87 -4.75 13.83 -12.36
N GLN A 88 -5.74 12.97 -12.25
CA GLN A 88 -7.04 13.22 -12.86
C GLN A 88 -7.73 14.40 -12.22
N ARG A 89 -7.61 14.55 -10.93
CA ARG A 89 -8.20 15.71 -10.26
C ARG A 89 -7.56 16.98 -10.73
N MET A 90 -6.28 16.95 -10.99
CA MET A 90 -5.59 18.15 -11.44
C MET A 90 -5.95 18.53 -12.85
N ALA A 91 -6.43 17.59 -13.62
CA ALA A 91 -6.77 17.85 -15.00
C ALA A 91 -8.10 18.58 -15.15
N ILE A 92 -8.90 18.65 -14.12
CA ILE A 92 -10.17 19.34 -14.16
C ILE A 92 -10.02 20.80 -13.78
#